data_ba253f0f180ac1e2394436cdf70d1b0e
#
_entry.id   ba253f0f180ac1e2394436cdf70d1b0e
#
_cell.length_a   1.000
_cell.length_b   1.000
_cell.length_c   1.000
_cell.angle_alpha   90.00
_cell.angle_beta   90.00
_cell.angle_gamma   90.00
#
_symmetry.space_group_name_H-M   'P 1'
#
loop_
_entity.id
_entity.type
_entity.pdbx_description
1 polymer ?
#
loop_
_entity_poly.entity_id
_entity_poly.type
_entity_poly.pdbx_seq_one_letter_code
_entity_poly.pdbx_strand_id
1 'polypeptide(L)'
;GQTIHSFFHFKPNVTPASIKRRKKAEKDRLTLYQKLTTIVIDEISMVRADLLDCVDKFLRFNGPSEKKPFGGVQMIFIGDLYQLPPVVSSAEREIFKNHYPTPYFFSAKVFEALDIEYVELEKVYRQKDDEFVRLLNTIRNRSVTDDDLAKFNSRCDPFFEAPSGSFYLALTSTNDLADTINEKRLAELPGKIWKAKGQIEGDFGKEYLPTAVDLKLKKNAQIMMLNNDSFGQWINGTIGKIRKFEKDDEGDDVIVAELDNGDTARISPYTWKIYRFFIKDEELRSEEVGSFRQYPVRLAFAVTIHKSQGKTFENVVIDVGRGTFAHGQMYVALSRCTTLDGIVLKKPLQKSHILMDWRVVKFLTNLQYARAAKTLSREDKIKWIEEAIAEKKDIEILYLKSQDEKSRRTVRPLFVGKMEYKGYPYLGLEAICLERREKRIFNVDKILEIGAEKR
;
A
#
# COMPACT_ATOMS: atom_id res chain seq x y z
N GLY A 1 5.28 -3.99 -15.08
CA GLY A 1 6.20 -3.55 -14.01
C GLY A 1 7.05 -4.72 -13.51
N GLN A 2 8.12 -4.40 -12.81
CA GLN A 2 9.04 -5.37 -12.21
C GLN A 2 9.27 -4.99 -10.75
N THR A 3 9.68 -5.97 -9.92
CA THR A 3 10.14 -5.66 -8.57
C THR A 3 11.50 -4.92 -8.63
N ILE A 4 11.80 -4.12 -7.59
CA ILE A 4 13.11 -3.45 -7.46
C ILE A 4 14.25 -4.47 -7.58
N HIS A 5 14.15 -5.61 -6.89
CA HIS A 5 15.16 -6.66 -6.96
C HIS A 5 15.37 -7.20 -8.39
N SER A 6 14.27 -7.46 -9.11
CA SER A 6 14.33 -7.94 -10.49
C SER A 6 14.94 -6.90 -11.43
N PHE A 7 14.49 -5.64 -11.35
CA PHE A 7 14.96 -4.59 -12.25
C PHE A 7 16.45 -4.27 -12.09
N PHE A 8 16.93 -4.19 -10.85
CA PHE A 8 18.34 -3.91 -10.55
C PHE A 8 19.20 -5.17 -10.43
N HIS A 9 18.61 -6.37 -10.56
CA HIS A 9 19.26 -7.67 -10.33
C HIS A 9 19.91 -7.76 -8.93
N PHE A 10 19.18 -7.29 -7.93
CA PHE A 10 19.60 -7.40 -6.54
C PHE A 10 19.28 -8.80 -6.00
N LYS A 11 20.20 -9.32 -5.19
CA LYS A 11 19.93 -10.53 -4.41
C LYS A 11 18.99 -10.19 -3.24
N PRO A 12 18.24 -11.16 -2.70
CA PRO A 12 17.35 -10.90 -1.55
C PRO A 12 18.04 -10.26 -0.33
N ASN A 13 19.32 -10.54 -0.14
CA ASN A 13 20.16 -10.03 0.95
C ASN A 13 21.03 -8.83 0.53
N VAL A 14 20.64 -8.06 -0.47
CA VAL A 14 21.38 -6.89 -0.92
C VAL A 14 21.54 -5.85 0.19
N THR A 15 22.74 -5.27 0.28
CA THR A 15 23.05 -4.16 1.20
C THR A 15 23.76 -3.04 0.44
N PRO A 16 23.70 -1.78 0.90
CA PRO A 16 24.43 -0.70 0.25
C PRO A 16 25.93 -0.98 0.10
N ALA A 17 26.55 -1.71 1.04
CA ALA A 17 27.95 -2.10 0.97
C ALA A 17 28.23 -3.09 -0.17
N SER A 18 27.26 -3.94 -0.51
CA SER A 18 27.40 -4.97 -1.56
C SER A 18 27.27 -4.42 -2.99
N ILE A 19 26.76 -3.19 -3.13
CA ILE A 19 26.58 -2.56 -4.45
C ILE A 19 27.93 -2.17 -5.05
N LYS A 20 28.17 -2.64 -6.27
CA LYS A 20 29.39 -2.41 -7.02
C LYS A 20 29.08 -1.82 -8.40
N ARG A 21 30.09 -1.12 -8.96
CA ARG A 21 30.06 -0.71 -10.36
C ARG A 21 30.11 -1.96 -11.24
N ARG A 22 29.25 -2.04 -12.24
CA ARG A 22 29.27 -3.15 -13.21
C ARG A 22 30.47 -3.05 -14.12
N LYS A 23 30.98 -4.22 -14.56
CA LYS A 23 32.15 -4.29 -15.43
C LYS A 23 31.78 -3.88 -16.87
N LYS A 24 32.76 -3.30 -17.62
CA LYS A 24 32.59 -2.90 -19.04
C LYS A 24 32.17 -4.05 -19.98
N ALA A 25 32.41 -5.32 -19.62
CA ALA A 25 31.93 -6.48 -20.38
C ALA A 25 30.39 -6.59 -20.46
N GLU A 26 29.66 -5.85 -19.56
CA GLU A 26 28.19 -5.73 -19.59
C GLU A 26 27.73 -4.41 -20.25
N LYS A 27 28.46 -3.93 -21.26
CA LYS A 27 28.33 -2.60 -21.84
C LYS A 27 26.90 -2.29 -22.31
N ASP A 28 26.21 -3.25 -22.91
CA ASP A 28 24.84 -3.09 -23.40
C ASP A 28 23.82 -2.87 -22.28
N ARG A 29 24.06 -3.50 -21.11
CA ARG A 29 23.19 -3.35 -19.91
C ARG A 29 23.45 -2.04 -19.17
N LEU A 30 24.70 -1.57 -19.13
CA LEU A 30 25.06 -0.28 -18.56
C LEU A 30 24.35 0.86 -19.29
N THR A 31 24.20 0.74 -20.61
CA THR A 31 23.55 1.74 -21.45
C THR A 31 22.07 1.94 -21.07
N LEU A 32 21.36 0.89 -20.63
CA LEU A 32 19.98 1.03 -20.11
C LEU A 32 19.94 2.02 -18.95
N TYR A 33 20.71 1.77 -17.89
CA TYR A 33 20.69 2.60 -16.68
C TYR A 33 21.18 4.03 -16.96
N GLN A 34 22.10 4.21 -17.91
CA GLN A 34 22.61 5.53 -18.34
C GLN A 34 21.57 6.34 -19.13
N LYS A 35 20.63 5.69 -19.80
CA LYS A 35 19.55 6.33 -20.56
C LYS A 35 18.26 6.54 -19.76
N LEU A 36 18.20 6.07 -18.51
CA LEU A 36 17.05 6.28 -17.65
C LEU A 36 16.86 7.75 -17.33
N THR A 37 15.65 8.24 -17.56
CA THR A 37 15.22 9.60 -17.19
C THR A 37 14.34 9.60 -15.96
N THR A 38 13.45 8.61 -15.84
CA THR A 38 12.47 8.53 -14.75
C THR A 38 12.25 7.09 -14.31
N ILE A 39 12.13 6.88 -13.00
CA ILE A 39 11.72 5.61 -12.38
C ILE A 39 10.51 5.88 -11.49
N VAL A 40 9.46 5.06 -11.64
CA VAL A 40 8.29 5.04 -10.78
C VAL A 40 8.40 3.85 -9.84
N ILE A 41 8.33 4.09 -8.53
CA ILE A 41 8.25 3.04 -7.50
C ILE A 41 6.86 3.11 -6.89
N ASP A 42 6.05 2.10 -7.19
CA ASP A 42 4.73 1.91 -6.61
C ASP A 42 4.83 1.18 -5.27
N GLU A 43 3.79 1.33 -4.41
CA GLU A 43 3.73 0.78 -3.05
C GLU A 43 4.99 1.11 -2.21
N ILE A 44 5.46 2.36 -2.29
CA ILE A 44 6.69 2.82 -1.62
C ILE A 44 6.64 2.62 -0.10
N SER A 45 5.44 2.54 0.49
CA SER A 45 5.26 2.27 1.93
C SER A 45 5.93 0.99 2.39
N MET A 46 6.08 0.00 1.49
CA MET A 46 6.70 -1.30 1.77
C MET A 46 8.20 -1.35 1.45
N VAL A 47 8.76 -0.29 0.87
CA VAL A 47 10.18 -0.25 0.52
C VAL A 47 11.02 0.13 1.74
N ARG A 48 12.01 -0.70 2.05
CA ARG A 48 12.95 -0.47 3.17
C ARG A 48 13.94 0.64 2.83
N ALA A 49 14.36 1.37 3.86
CA ALA A 49 15.36 2.45 3.72
C ALA A 49 16.67 1.97 3.10
N ASP A 50 17.19 0.82 3.53
CA ASP A 50 18.42 0.24 3.00
C ASP A 50 18.29 -0.18 1.52
N LEU A 51 17.12 -0.67 1.11
CA LEU A 51 16.85 -1.00 -0.28
C LEU A 51 16.81 0.25 -1.16
N LEU A 52 16.24 1.34 -0.66
CA LEU A 52 16.25 2.62 -1.40
C LEU A 52 17.67 3.19 -1.53
N ASP A 53 18.50 3.06 -0.49
CA ASP A 53 19.93 3.42 -0.57
C ASP A 53 20.71 2.50 -1.53
N CYS A 54 20.31 1.22 -1.65
CA CYS A 54 20.87 0.33 -2.68
C CYS A 54 20.55 0.83 -4.09
N VAL A 55 19.30 1.28 -4.32
CA VAL A 55 18.87 1.86 -5.61
C VAL A 55 19.66 3.13 -5.91
N ASP A 56 19.78 4.06 -4.94
CA ASP A 56 20.58 5.26 -5.10
C ASP A 56 22.03 4.94 -5.48
N LYS A 57 22.70 4.12 -4.67
CA LYS A 57 24.10 3.79 -4.89
C LYS A 57 24.33 3.08 -6.23
N PHE A 58 23.40 2.18 -6.60
CA PHE A 58 23.47 1.51 -7.89
C PHE A 58 23.38 2.50 -9.06
N LEU A 59 22.42 3.42 -9.01
CA LEU A 59 22.22 4.43 -10.05
C LEU A 59 23.35 5.46 -10.10
N ARG A 60 23.92 5.84 -8.97
CA ARG A 60 25.16 6.65 -8.97
C ARG A 60 26.31 5.94 -9.68
N PHE A 61 26.48 4.65 -9.48
CA PHE A 61 27.59 3.90 -10.11
C PHE A 61 27.36 3.57 -11.58
N ASN A 62 26.11 3.37 -12.00
CA ASN A 62 25.77 2.79 -13.30
C ASN A 62 24.82 3.66 -14.13
N GLY A 63 24.27 4.74 -13.58
CA GLY A 63 23.36 5.68 -14.22
C GLY A 63 24.04 6.90 -14.82
N PRO A 64 23.25 7.96 -15.15
CA PRO A 64 23.75 9.13 -15.84
C PRO A 64 24.78 9.97 -15.08
N SER A 65 24.72 10.04 -13.75
CA SER A 65 25.56 10.92 -12.93
C SER A 65 25.96 10.30 -11.59
N GLU A 66 27.25 10.23 -11.33
CA GLU A 66 27.77 9.71 -10.04
C GLU A 66 27.51 10.68 -8.86
N LYS A 67 27.42 11.98 -9.13
CA LYS A 67 27.35 13.02 -8.09
C LYS A 67 25.93 13.31 -7.60
N LYS A 68 24.92 13.08 -8.45
CA LYS A 68 23.52 13.40 -8.13
C LYS A 68 22.83 12.23 -7.43
N PRO A 69 21.86 12.48 -6.50
CA PRO A 69 20.98 11.44 -5.98
C PRO A 69 20.35 10.62 -7.11
N PHE A 70 20.25 9.31 -6.91
CA PHE A 70 19.74 8.35 -7.89
C PHE A 70 20.41 8.46 -9.29
N GLY A 71 21.68 8.88 -9.32
CA GLY A 71 22.37 9.07 -10.59
C GLY A 71 21.80 10.20 -11.45
N GLY A 72 20.98 11.09 -10.91
CA GLY A 72 20.28 12.15 -11.63
C GLY A 72 18.97 11.70 -12.30
N VAL A 73 18.53 10.47 -12.09
CA VAL A 73 17.25 9.95 -12.55
C VAL A 73 16.12 10.53 -11.69
N GLN A 74 15.04 11.00 -12.31
CA GLN A 74 13.84 11.44 -11.60
C GLN A 74 13.18 10.25 -10.92
N MET A 75 12.87 10.38 -9.64
CA MET A 75 12.17 9.35 -8.87
C MET A 75 10.74 9.79 -8.59
N ILE A 76 9.77 8.93 -8.90
CA ILE A 76 8.35 9.11 -8.55
C ILE A 76 7.99 8.00 -7.57
N PHE A 77 7.63 8.38 -6.34
CA PHE A 77 7.22 7.47 -5.28
C PHE A 77 5.70 7.51 -5.13
N ILE A 78 5.04 6.37 -5.31
CA ILE A 78 3.59 6.24 -5.19
C ILE A 78 3.29 5.28 -4.04
N GLY A 79 2.30 5.60 -3.20
CA GLY A 79 1.87 4.71 -2.11
C GLY A 79 1.10 5.42 -1.02
N ASP A 80 0.59 4.63 -0.09
CA ASP A 80 -0.13 5.09 1.10
C ASP A 80 0.61 4.64 2.35
N LEU A 81 1.23 5.58 3.07
CA LEU A 81 2.02 5.29 4.27
C LEU A 81 1.18 4.84 5.47
N TYR A 82 -0.13 4.99 5.41
CA TYR A 82 -1.06 4.42 6.39
C TYR A 82 -1.39 2.96 6.12
N GLN A 83 -0.96 2.40 4.98
CA GLN A 83 -1.02 0.98 4.70
C GLN A 83 0.16 0.24 5.37
N LEU A 84 0.52 -0.93 4.87
CA LEU A 84 1.51 -1.79 5.52
C LEU A 84 2.93 -1.21 5.48
N PRO A 85 3.69 -1.33 6.59
CA PRO A 85 5.08 -0.93 6.66
C PRO A 85 6.01 -1.93 5.97
N PRO A 86 7.28 -1.55 5.74
CA PRO A 86 8.30 -2.49 5.32
C PRO A 86 8.47 -3.63 6.33
N VAL A 87 8.67 -4.84 5.82
CA VAL A 87 8.93 -6.02 6.66
C VAL A 87 10.40 -6.06 7.04
N VAL A 88 10.67 -6.06 8.36
CA VAL A 88 12.00 -6.29 8.95
C VAL A 88 11.90 -7.48 9.88
N SER A 89 12.66 -8.54 9.60
CA SER A 89 12.69 -9.73 10.45
C SER A 89 13.25 -9.43 11.84
N SER A 90 12.93 -10.26 12.82
CA SER A 90 13.42 -10.05 14.20
C SER A 90 14.95 -10.06 14.27
N ALA A 91 15.61 -10.89 13.46
CA ALA A 91 17.06 -10.97 13.38
C ALA A 91 17.71 -9.72 12.78
N GLU A 92 17.00 -9.03 11.87
CA GLU A 92 17.51 -7.81 11.22
C GLU A 92 17.27 -6.53 12.04
N ARG A 93 16.33 -6.55 12.99
CA ARG A 93 15.90 -5.35 13.74
C ARG A 93 17.04 -4.64 14.44
N GLU A 94 17.90 -5.37 15.13
CA GLU A 94 19.04 -4.77 15.88
C GLU A 94 20.07 -4.18 14.91
N ILE A 95 20.37 -4.88 13.82
CA ILE A 95 21.30 -4.39 12.80
C ILE A 95 20.72 -3.13 12.14
N PHE A 96 19.41 -3.15 11.85
CA PHE A 96 18.73 -2.05 11.19
C PHE A 96 18.72 -0.78 12.06
N LYS A 97 18.41 -0.88 13.35
CA LYS A 97 18.40 0.25 14.29
C LYS A 97 19.73 1.01 14.37
N ASN A 98 20.84 0.31 14.17
CA ASN A 98 22.17 0.94 14.22
C ASN A 98 22.50 1.76 12.98
N HIS A 99 21.75 1.58 11.89
CA HIS A 99 22.04 2.22 10.59
C HIS A 99 20.95 3.18 10.11
N TYR A 100 19.70 2.97 10.54
CA TYR A 100 18.53 3.75 10.10
C TYR A 100 17.59 4.06 11.27
N PRO A 101 17.10 5.32 11.39
CA PRO A 101 16.14 5.70 12.43
C PRO A 101 14.83 4.90 12.37
N THR A 102 14.39 4.54 11.15
CA THR A 102 13.18 3.76 10.90
C THR A 102 13.38 2.83 9.70
N PRO A 103 12.58 1.76 9.54
CA PRO A 103 12.65 0.92 8.35
C PRO A 103 12.06 1.56 7.09
N TYR A 104 11.32 2.65 7.21
CA TYR A 104 10.65 3.29 6.09
C TYR A 104 11.62 3.95 5.12
N PHE A 105 11.25 4.01 3.85
CA PHE A 105 12.03 4.61 2.77
C PHE A 105 12.50 6.04 3.05
N PHE A 106 11.69 6.82 3.76
CA PHE A 106 12.04 8.20 4.13
C PHE A 106 13.16 8.32 5.18
N SER A 107 13.63 7.19 5.73
CA SER A 107 14.84 7.12 6.56
C SER A 107 16.08 6.68 5.78
N ALA A 108 15.96 6.47 4.44
CA ALA A 108 17.12 6.24 3.60
C ALA A 108 18.04 7.46 3.62
N LYS A 109 19.34 7.24 3.61
CA LYS A 109 20.34 8.32 3.69
C LYS A 109 20.26 9.27 2.49
N VAL A 110 19.92 8.71 1.33
CA VAL A 110 19.70 9.52 0.12
C VAL A 110 18.54 10.50 0.28
N PHE A 111 17.56 10.19 1.11
CA PHE A 111 16.34 10.98 1.26
C PHE A 111 16.60 12.40 1.78
N GLU A 112 17.61 12.58 2.62
CA GLU A 112 18.03 13.89 3.15
C GLU A 112 18.52 14.86 2.06
N ALA A 113 18.98 14.32 0.93
CA ALA A 113 19.51 15.11 -0.19
C ALA A 113 18.45 15.38 -1.28
N LEU A 114 17.18 15.00 -1.08
CA LEU A 114 16.11 15.15 -2.06
C LEU A 114 15.30 16.42 -1.80
N ASP A 115 15.03 17.17 -2.86
CA ASP A 115 13.93 18.15 -2.86
C ASP A 115 12.67 17.43 -3.36
N ILE A 116 11.74 17.18 -2.43
CA ILE A 116 10.56 16.37 -2.68
C ILE A 116 9.35 17.28 -2.91
N GLU A 117 8.70 17.09 -4.05
CA GLU A 117 7.37 17.60 -4.29
C GLU A 117 6.34 16.59 -3.78
N TYR A 118 5.50 17.00 -2.85
CA TYR A 118 4.46 16.17 -2.26
C TYR A 118 3.10 16.46 -2.90
N VAL A 119 2.48 15.42 -3.47
CA VAL A 119 1.12 15.47 -4.03
C VAL A 119 0.25 14.47 -3.28
N GLU A 120 -0.86 14.94 -2.71
CA GLU A 120 -1.83 14.09 -2.04
C GLU A 120 -3.08 13.94 -2.92
N LEU A 121 -3.46 12.67 -3.18
CA LEU A 121 -4.70 12.34 -3.87
C LEU A 121 -5.83 12.24 -2.84
N GLU A 122 -6.83 13.10 -2.95
CA GLU A 122 -7.89 13.23 -1.93
C GLU A 122 -9.15 12.44 -2.26
N LYS A 123 -9.42 12.18 -3.56
CA LYS A 123 -10.66 11.52 -3.99
C LYS A 123 -10.55 10.01 -3.92
N VAL A 124 -11.50 9.39 -3.19
CA VAL A 124 -11.62 7.94 -3.07
C VAL A 124 -12.56 7.41 -4.15
N TYR A 125 -12.13 6.38 -4.89
CA TYR A 125 -12.93 5.76 -5.97
C TYR A 125 -13.34 4.31 -5.67
N ARG A 126 -12.66 3.64 -4.75
CA ARG A 126 -12.92 2.23 -4.43
C ARG A 126 -14.24 2.04 -3.68
N GLN A 127 -14.46 2.85 -2.67
CA GLN A 127 -15.69 2.84 -1.89
C GLN A 127 -16.63 3.91 -2.44
N LYS A 128 -17.94 3.55 -2.54
CA LYS A 128 -18.99 4.45 -3.04
C LYS A 128 -19.85 5.04 -1.93
N ASP A 129 -19.78 4.48 -0.73
CA ASP A 129 -20.52 4.92 0.46
C ASP A 129 -19.66 5.89 1.27
N ASP A 130 -20.09 7.14 1.36
CA ASP A 130 -19.39 8.22 2.07
C ASP A 130 -19.25 7.91 3.58
N GLU A 131 -20.23 7.24 4.19
CA GLU A 131 -20.16 6.86 5.60
C GLU A 131 -19.07 5.78 5.80
N PHE A 132 -18.97 4.81 4.91
CA PHE A 132 -17.91 3.81 5.00
C PHE A 132 -16.53 4.43 4.75
N VAL A 133 -16.39 5.36 3.80
CA VAL A 133 -15.16 6.15 3.59
C VAL A 133 -14.80 6.91 4.87
N ARG A 134 -15.77 7.56 5.52
CA ARG A 134 -15.56 8.26 6.79
C ARG A 134 -15.05 7.30 7.87
N LEU A 135 -15.69 6.14 8.02
CA LEU A 135 -15.31 5.12 8.98
C LEU A 135 -13.87 4.60 8.72
N LEU A 136 -13.50 4.32 7.46
CA LEU A 136 -12.15 3.92 7.10
C LEU A 136 -11.11 5.00 7.45
N ASN A 137 -11.44 6.28 7.26
CA ASN A 137 -10.55 7.38 7.65
C ASN A 137 -10.34 7.46 9.17
N THR A 138 -11.36 7.14 9.99
CA THR A 138 -11.17 7.09 11.46
C THR A 138 -10.23 5.96 11.88
N ILE A 139 -10.26 4.82 11.18
CA ILE A 139 -9.28 3.74 11.38
C ILE A 139 -7.88 4.18 10.93
N ARG A 140 -7.79 4.75 9.71
CA ARG A 140 -6.54 5.25 9.12
C ARG A 140 -5.81 6.22 10.07
N ASN A 141 -6.53 7.18 10.62
CA ASN A 141 -5.98 8.23 11.47
C ASN A 141 -6.00 7.89 12.97
N ARG A 142 -6.48 6.67 13.33
CA ARG A 142 -6.68 6.25 14.72
C ARG A 142 -7.53 7.23 15.54
N SER A 143 -8.50 7.87 14.91
CA SER A 143 -9.45 8.79 15.54
C SER A 143 -10.81 8.15 15.83
N VAL A 144 -10.90 6.82 15.73
CA VAL A 144 -12.10 6.02 15.91
C VAL A 144 -12.75 6.25 17.28
N THR A 145 -14.04 6.54 17.29
CA THR A 145 -14.88 6.66 18.48
C THR A 145 -15.49 5.30 18.86
N ASP A 146 -16.14 5.24 20.02
CA ASP A 146 -16.85 4.01 20.43
C ASP A 146 -18.07 3.76 19.53
N ASP A 147 -18.73 4.82 19.04
CA ASP A 147 -19.83 4.71 18.07
C ASP A 147 -19.35 4.18 16.72
N ASP A 148 -18.18 4.63 16.23
CA ASP A 148 -17.58 4.09 15.01
C ASP A 148 -17.24 2.61 15.17
N LEU A 149 -16.69 2.21 16.33
CA LEU A 149 -16.43 0.80 16.64
C LEU A 149 -17.73 -0.02 16.70
N ALA A 150 -18.80 0.53 17.28
CA ALA A 150 -20.09 -0.15 17.33
C ALA A 150 -20.62 -0.43 15.91
N LYS A 151 -20.46 0.54 14.97
CA LYS A 151 -20.83 0.34 13.56
C LYS A 151 -20.04 -0.79 12.89
N PHE A 152 -18.72 -0.84 13.06
CA PHE A 152 -17.93 -1.98 12.57
C PHE A 152 -18.34 -3.28 13.26
N ASN A 153 -18.55 -3.27 14.55
CA ASN A 153 -18.86 -4.44 15.37
C ASN A 153 -20.29 -4.98 15.13
N SER A 154 -21.19 -4.20 14.53
CA SER A 154 -22.47 -4.73 14.03
C SER A 154 -22.27 -5.79 12.94
N ARG A 155 -21.08 -5.84 12.33
CA ARG A 155 -20.68 -6.87 11.33
C ARG A 155 -19.96 -8.05 11.95
N CYS A 156 -19.92 -8.17 13.29
CA CYS A 156 -19.25 -9.27 13.98
C CYS A 156 -20.13 -10.50 14.04
N ASP A 157 -19.66 -11.58 13.42
CA ASP A 157 -20.25 -12.92 13.52
C ASP A 157 -19.12 -13.96 13.65
N PRO A 158 -18.82 -14.42 14.88
CA PRO A 158 -17.80 -15.43 15.15
C PRO A 158 -18.10 -16.78 14.48
N PHE A 159 -19.36 -17.10 14.27
CA PHE A 159 -19.81 -18.37 13.72
C PHE A 159 -20.18 -18.29 12.25
N PHE A 160 -19.94 -17.16 11.62
CA PHE A 160 -20.28 -16.95 10.21
C PHE A 160 -19.78 -18.08 9.33
N GLU A 161 -20.66 -18.64 8.55
CA GLU A 161 -20.37 -19.54 7.45
C GLU A 161 -20.87 -18.91 6.14
N ALA A 162 -19.98 -18.86 5.15
CA ALA A 162 -20.33 -18.28 3.88
C ALA A 162 -21.50 -19.08 3.24
N PRO A 163 -22.56 -18.40 2.76
CA PRO A 163 -23.67 -19.06 2.08
C PRO A 163 -23.17 -19.90 0.90
N SER A 164 -23.87 -21.00 0.63
CA SER A 164 -23.52 -21.84 -0.52
C SER A 164 -23.62 -21.04 -1.82
N GLY A 165 -22.57 -21.08 -2.63
CA GLY A 165 -22.49 -20.33 -3.89
C GLY A 165 -21.91 -18.92 -3.78
N SER A 166 -21.84 -18.33 -2.60
CA SER A 166 -21.24 -17.00 -2.41
C SER A 166 -19.72 -17.04 -2.39
N PHE A 167 -19.12 -15.88 -2.69
CA PHE A 167 -17.67 -15.67 -2.67
C PHE A 167 -17.30 -14.82 -1.46
N TYR A 168 -16.70 -15.44 -0.46
CA TYR A 168 -16.12 -14.77 0.70
C TYR A 168 -14.64 -15.13 0.81
N LEU A 169 -13.79 -14.12 0.96
CA LEU A 169 -12.36 -14.30 1.14
C LEU A 169 -11.98 -14.02 2.59
N ALA A 170 -11.40 -14.99 3.28
CA ALA A 170 -10.87 -14.75 4.61
C ALA A 170 -9.54 -13.99 4.54
N LEU A 171 -9.45 -12.84 5.22
CA LEU A 171 -8.25 -12.03 5.38
C LEU A 171 -7.62 -12.32 6.74
N THR A 172 -6.38 -12.81 6.73
CA THR A 172 -5.68 -13.25 7.95
C THR A 172 -4.44 -12.41 8.22
N SER A 173 -4.01 -12.38 9.48
CA SER A 173 -2.78 -11.65 9.85
C SER A 173 -1.50 -12.40 9.47
N THR A 174 -1.50 -13.72 9.38
CA THR A 174 -0.32 -14.57 9.13
C THR A 174 -0.52 -15.55 7.99
N ASN A 175 0.58 -16.00 7.34
CA ASN A 175 0.53 -17.04 6.32
C ASN A 175 0.05 -18.37 6.90
N ASP A 176 0.54 -18.77 8.08
CA ASP A 176 0.19 -20.04 8.72
C ASP A 176 -1.31 -20.17 8.94
N LEU A 177 -1.98 -19.07 9.35
CA LEU A 177 -3.43 -19.08 9.53
C LEU A 177 -4.15 -19.20 8.18
N ALA A 178 -3.69 -18.48 7.15
CA ALA A 178 -4.25 -18.59 5.81
C ALA A 178 -4.11 -20.01 5.24
N ASP A 179 -2.91 -20.59 5.37
CA ASP A 179 -2.63 -21.94 4.87
C ASP A 179 -3.46 -23.00 5.61
N THR A 180 -3.58 -22.88 6.95
CA THR A 180 -4.43 -23.75 7.77
C THR A 180 -5.89 -23.71 7.31
N ILE A 181 -6.44 -22.51 7.05
CA ILE A 181 -7.83 -22.36 6.56
C ILE A 181 -7.96 -22.97 5.16
N ASN A 182 -7.01 -22.69 4.26
CA ASN A 182 -7.04 -23.21 2.89
C ASN A 182 -6.96 -24.74 2.86
N GLU A 183 -6.06 -25.33 3.63
CA GLU A 183 -5.89 -26.81 3.71
C GLU A 183 -7.14 -27.46 4.32
N LYS A 184 -7.67 -26.94 5.42
CA LYS A 184 -8.88 -27.43 6.06
C LYS A 184 -10.06 -27.39 5.08
N ARG A 185 -10.31 -26.25 4.45
CA ARG A 185 -11.41 -26.09 3.49
C ARG A 185 -11.24 -26.99 2.27
N LEU A 186 -10.01 -27.15 1.76
CA LEU A 186 -9.74 -28.09 0.66
C LEU A 186 -10.02 -29.54 1.08
N ALA A 187 -9.65 -29.93 2.30
CA ALA A 187 -9.88 -31.28 2.82
C ALA A 187 -11.37 -31.59 2.94
N GLU A 188 -12.19 -30.64 3.43
CA GLU A 188 -13.64 -30.75 3.60
C GLU A 188 -14.40 -30.90 2.27
N LEU A 189 -13.84 -30.44 1.15
CA LEU A 189 -14.50 -30.60 -0.15
C LEU A 189 -14.51 -32.07 -0.60
N PRO A 190 -15.64 -32.55 -1.16
CA PRO A 190 -15.74 -33.88 -1.69
C PRO A 190 -14.88 -34.08 -2.95
N GLY A 191 -14.60 -35.33 -3.28
CA GLY A 191 -13.92 -35.71 -4.53
C GLY A 191 -12.41 -35.82 -4.42
N LYS A 192 -11.81 -36.22 -5.55
CA LYS A 192 -10.37 -36.48 -5.66
C LYS A 192 -9.60 -35.15 -5.81
N ILE A 193 -8.39 -35.10 -5.25
CA ILE A 193 -7.44 -34.01 -5.47
C ILE A 193 -6.93 -34.09 -6.91
N TRP A 194 -7.11 -33.02 -7.65
CA TRP A 194 -6.46 -32.79 -8.92
C TRP A 194 -5.10 -32.11 -8.67
N LYS A 195 -4.06 -32.54 -9.38
CA LYS A 195 -2.68 -32.08 -9.18
C LYS A 195 -2.11 -31.57 -10.48
N ALA A 196 -1.43 -30.44 -10.44
CA ALA A 196 -0.61 -29.93 -11.53
C ALA A 196 0.80 -29.62 -11.04
N LYS A 197 1.80 -30.06 -11.79
CA LYS A 197 3.21 -29.78 -11.50
C LYS A 197 3.69 -28.65 -12.40
N GLY A 198 4.14 -27.56 -11.78
CA GLY A 198 4.74 -26.44 -12.51
C GLY A 198 6.14 -26.78 -13.05
N GLN A 199 6.46 -26.15 -14.17
CA GLN A 199 7.73 -26.29 -14.85
C GLN A 199 8.56 -25.01 -14.67
N ILE A 200 9.80 -25.15 -14.24
CA ILE A 200 10.76 -24.05 -14.09
C ILE A 200 11.87 -24.24 -15.10
N GLU A 201 12.17 -23.20 -15.86
CA GLU A 201 13.25 -23.17 -16.83
C GLU A 201 14.15 -21.95 -16.55
N GLY A 202 15.46 -22.11 -16.78
CA GLY A 202 16.43 -21.05 -16.58
C GLY A 202 16.54 -20.56 -15.12
N ASP A 203 16.83 -19.29 -14.95
CA ASP A 203 17.04 -18.64 -13.63
C ASP A 203 15.74 -18.00 -13.13
N PHE A 204 14.78 -18.85 -12.70
CA PHE A 204 13.53 -18.42 -12.07
C PHE A 204 13.60 -18.74 -10.57
N GLY A 205 14.03 -17.79 -9.76
CA GLY A 205 14.19 -17.95 -8.32
C GLY A 205 12.90 -18.33 -7.59
N LYS A 206 13.01 -19.13 -6.52
CA LYS A 206 11.84 -19.56 -5.72
C LYS A 206 11.05 -18.40 -5.13
N GLU A 207 11.71 -17.29 -4.86
CA GLU A 207 11.12 -16.04 -4.34
C GLU A 207 10.17 -15.36 -5.32
N TYR A 208 10.26 -15.68 -6.61
CA TYR A 208 9.40 -15.12 -7.66
C TYR A 208 8.20 -16.02 -8.00
N LEU A 209 8.08 -17.20 -7.38
CA LEU A 209 6.98 -18.11 -7.66
C LEU A 209 5.64 -17.51 -7.25
N PRO A 210 4.71 -17.25 -8.19
CA PRO A 210 3.41 -16.68 -7.89
C PRO A 210 2.45 -17.66 -7.23
N THR A 211 2.64 -18.97 -7.48
CA THR A 211 1.86 -20.07 -6.91
C THR A 211 2.74 -21.29 -6.63
N ALA A 212 2.16 -22.33 -6.04
CA ALA A 212 2.87 -23.55 -5.72
C ALA A 212 3.34 -24.30 -6.99
N VAL A 213 4.57 -24.86 -6.93
CA VAL A 213 5.05 -25.77 -7.98
C VAL A 213 4.16 -27.00 -8.05
N ASP A 214 3.82 -27.58 -6.90
CA ASP A 214 2.88 -28.71 -6.79
C ASP A 214 1.51 -28.20 -6.40
N LEU A 215 0.72 -27.77 -7.39
CA LEU A 215 -0.61 -27.24 -7.18
C LEU A 215 -1.62 -28.35 -6.92
N LYS A 216 -2.40 -28.24 -5.84
CA LYS A 216 -3.43 -29.18 -5.43
C LYS A 216 -4.77 -28.48 -5.36
N LEU A 217 -5.75 -28.96 -6.12
CA LEU A 217 -7.08 -28.37 -6.22
C LEU A 217 -8.15 -29.47 -6.16
N LYS A 218 -9.39 -29.09 -5.89
CA LYS A 218 -10.58 -29.94 -6.00
C LYS A 218 -11.70 -29.18 -6.72
N LYS A 219 -12.67 -29.90 -7.27
CA LYS A 219 -13.93 -29.31 -7.70
C LYS A 219 -14.56 -28.55 -6.52
N ASN A 220 -15.17 -27.41 -6.80
CA ASN A 220 -15.73 -26.46 -5.84
C ASN A 220 -14.70 -25.72 -4.97
N ALA A 221 -13.40 -25.90 -5.18
CA ALA A 221 -12.40 -25.07 -4.49
C ALA A 221 -12.50 -23.62 -4.95
N GLN A 222 -12.43 -22.69 -3.99
CA GLN A 222 -12.33 -21.27 -4.26
C GLN A 222 -10.87 -20.93 -4.59
N ILE A 223 -10.70 -20.23 -5.68
CA ILE A 223 -9.38 -19.84 -6.23
C ILE A 223 -9.31 -18.34 -6.47
N MET A 224 -8.10 -17.84 -6.54
CA MET A 224 -7.79 -16.47 -6.95
C MET A 224 -6.91 -16.50 -8.19
N MET A 225 -7.24 -15.69 -9.18
CA MET A 225 -6.43 -15.48 -10.38
C MET A 225 -5.16 -14.71 -10.06
N LEU A 226 -4.04 -15.11 -10.71
CA LEU A 226 -2.71 -14.56 -10.43
C LEU A 226 -2.10 -13.80 -11.60
N ASN A 227 -2.84 -13.61 -12.65
CA ASN A 227 -2.49 -12.81 -13.82
C ASN A 227 -3.71 -12.02 -14.30
N ASN A 228 -3.48 -11.12 -15.24
CA ASN A 228 -4.54 -10.55 -16.05
C ASN A 228 -4.72 -11.43 -17.28
N ASP A 229 -5.96 -11.77 -17.62
CA ASP A 229 -6.26 -12.48 -18.84
C ASP A 229 -6.04 -11.58 -20.07
N SER A 230 -5.49 -12.14 -21.14
CA SER A 230 -5.23 -11.40 -22.38
C SER A 230 -6.50 -10.98 -23.12
N PHE A 231 -7.60 -11.70 -22.90
CA PHE A 231 -8.93 -11.40 -23.45
C PHE A 231 -9.82 -10.58 -22.52
N GLY A 232 -9.30 -10.22 -21.33
CA GLY A 232 -10.01 -9.39 -20.37
C GLY A 232 -11.10 -10.12 -19.56
N GLN A 233 -11.12 -11.45 -19.55
CA GLN A 233 -12.09 -12.23 -18.78
C GLN A 233 -11.90 -12.06 -17.27
N TRP A 234 -10.67 -11.90 -16.81
CA TRP A 234 -10.35 -11.63 -15.40
C TRP A 234 -9.11 -10.77 -15.25
N ILE A 235 -8.95 -10.21 -14.08
CA ILE A 235 -7.74 -9.50 -13.64
C ILE A 235 -7.08 -10.22 -12.46
N ASN A 236 -5.85 -9.91 -12.17
CA ASN A 236 -5.14 -10.43 -11.01
C ASN A 236 -5.87 -10.09 -9.71
N GLY A 237 -6.31 -11.12 -8.98
CA GLY A 237 -7.09 -10.99 -7.75
C GLY A 237 -8.55 -11.37 -7.90
N THR A 238 -9.08 -11.53 -9.12
CA THR A 238 -10.43 -12.06 -9.34
C THR A 238 -10.59 -13.40 -8.64
N ILE A 239 -11.68 -13.56 -7.93
CA ILE A 239 -12.03 -14.81 -7.23
C ILE A 239 -12.90 -15.67 -8.12
N GLY A 240 -12.72 -16.98 -8.05
CA GLY A 240 -13.56 -17.94 -8.77
C GLY A 240 -13.74 -19.23 -8.00
N LYS A 241 -14.68 -20.06 -8.44
CA LYS A 241 -14.95 -21.40 -7.89
C LYS A 241 -14.81 -22.43 -9.01
N ILE A 242 -13.98 -23.43 -8.81
CA ILE A 242 -13.77 -24.50 -9.80
C ILE A 242 -15.04 -25.29 -9.99
N ARG A 243 -15.54 -25.36 -11.23
CA ARG A 243 -16.74 -26.14 -11.60
C ARG A 243 -16.38 -27.52 -12.10
N LYS A 244 -15.33 -27.62 -12.92
CA LYS A 244 -14.84 -28.89 -13.46
C LYS A 244 -13.39 -28.78 -13.92
N PHE A 245 -12.76 -29.93 -14.11
CA PHE A 245 -11.52 -30.10 -14.87
C PHE A 245 -11.89 -30.82 -16.16
N GLU A 246 -11.41 -30.36 -17.29
CA GLU A 246 -11.69 -30.95 -18.60
C GLU A 246 -10.42 -30.95 -19.48
N LYS A 247 -10.49 -31.60 -20.61
CA LYS A 247 -9.47 -31.52 -21.65
C LYS A 247 -9.88 -30.51 -22.70
N ASP A 248 -8.92 -29.76 -23.25
CA ASP A 248 -9.15 -28.99 -24.46
C ASP A 248 -9.02 -29.86 -25.72
N ASP A 249 -9.16 -29.23 -26.88
CA ASP A 249 -9.10 -29.93 -28.19
C ASP A 249 -7.68 -30.51 -28.48
N GLU A 250 -6.65 -30.00 -27.78
CA GLU A 250 -5.27 -30.46 -27.89
C GLU A 250 -4.96 -31.56 -26.86
N GLY A 251 -5.88 -31.85 -25.96
CA GLY A 251 -5.77 -32.86 -24.91
C GLY A 251 -5.13 -32.36 -23.62
N ASP A 252 -4.87 -31.07 -23.51
CA ASP A 252 -4.34 -30.42 -22.31
C ASP A 252 -5.42 -30.20 -21.24
N ASP A 253 -5.03 -30.29 -19.97
CA ASP A 253 -5.96 -30.04 -18.88
C ASP A 253 -6.35 -28.56 -18.78
N VAL A 254 -7.64 -28.27 -18.61
CA VAL A 254 -8.21 -26.93 -18.44
C VAL A 254 -9.05 -26.90 -17.18
N ILE A 255 -8.86 -25.87 -16.34
CA ILE A 255 -9.70 -25.59 -15.20
C ILE A 255 -10.87 -24.69 -15.65
N VAL A 256 -12.11 -25.17 -15.45
CA VAL A 256 -13.29 -24.35 -15.69
C VAL A 256 -13.78 -23.82 -14.34
N ALA A 257 -13.83 -22.51 -14.20
CA ALA A 257 -14.25 -21.83 -12.97
C ALA A 257 -15.36 -20.82 -13.26
N GLU A 258 -16.28 -20.68 -12.33
CA GLU A 258 -17.23 -19.57 -12.26
C GLU A 258 -16.59 -18.45 -11.45
N LEU A 259 -16.55 -17.26 -12.00
CA LEU A 259 -15.98 -16.06 -11.38
C LEU A 259 -17.02 -15.38 -10.48
N ASP A 260 -16.54 -14.47 -9.62
CA ASP A 260 -17.37 -13.70 -8.68
C ASP A 260 -18.39 -12.76 -9.37
N ASN A 261 -18.12 -12.38 -10.62
CA ASN A 261 -19.06 -11.62 -11.48
C ASN A 261 -20.11 -12.50 -12.19
N GLY A 262 -20.11 -13.83 -11.97
CA GLY A 262 -21.02 -14.79 -12.61
C GLY A 262 -20.53 -15.35 -13.96
N ASP A 263 -19.45 -14.83 -14.51
CA ASP A 263 -18.89 -15.34 -15.77
C ASP A 263 -18.20 -16.70 -15.59
N THR A 264 -18.09 -17.45 -16.67
CA THR A 264 -17.33 -18.70 -16.69
C THR A 264 -15.99 -18.49 -17.39
N ALA A 265 -14.90 -18.83 -16.69
CA ALA A 265 -13.55 -18.76 -17.22
C ALA A 265 -12.99 -20.16 -17.51
N ARG A 266 -12.26 -20.30 -18.62
CA ARG A 266 -11.46 -21.47 -19.00
C ARG A 266 -10.00 -21.13 -18.76
N ILE A 267 -9.37 -21.76 -17.79
CA ILE A 267 -8.05 -21.41 -17.29
C ILE A 267 -7.05 -22.46 -17.74
N SER A 268 -6.16 -22.08 -18.62
CA SER A 268 -5.02 -22.88 -19.09
C SER A 268 -3.72 -22.49 -18.37
N PRO A 269 -2.66 -23.29 -18.43
CA PRO A 269 -1.36 -22.94 -17.88
C PRO A 269 -0.85 -21.62 -18.46
N TYR A 270 -0.29 -20.80 -17.60
CA TYR A 270 0.33 -19.52 -17.94
C TYR A 270 1.83 -19.59 -17.68
N THR A 271 2.64 -18.94 -18.51
CA THR A 271 4.08 -18.88 -18.36
C THR A 271 4.48 -17.48 -17.88
N TRP A 272 4.91 -17.38 -16.63
CA TRP A 272 5.58 -16.19 -16.13
C TRP A 272 7.02 -16.20 -16.58
N LYS A 273 7.48 -15.05 -17.06
CA LYS A 273 8.84 -14.88 -17.60
C LYS A 273 9.57 -13.79 -16.83
N ILE A 274 10.82 -14.03 -16.54
CA ILE A 274 11.73 -13.01 -16.03
C ILE A 274 12.58 -12.54 -17.20
N TYR A 275 12.53 -11.24 -17.44
CA TYR A 275 13.29 -10.60 -18.51
C TYR A 275 14.42 -9.78 -17.94
N ARG A 276 15.54 -9.82 -18.66
CA ARG A 276 16.67 -8.93 -18.46
C ARG A 276 16.65 -7.92 -19.59
N PHE A 277 16.60 -6.63 -19.25
CA PHE A 277 16.61 -5.55 -20.24
C PHE A 277 18.03 -5.05 -20.46
N PHE A 278 18.35 -4.67 -21.68
CA PHE A 278 19.61 -4.07 -22.09
C PHE A 278 19.39 -3.20 -23.33
N ILE A 279 20.37 -2.33 -23.64
CA ILE A 279 20.35 -1.54 -24.87
C ILE A 279 21.42 -2.09 -25.82
N LYS A 280 21.00 -2.40 -27.03
CA LYS A 280 21.86 -2.81 -28.12
C LYS A 280 21.46 -2.02 -29.37
N ASP A 281 22.44 -1.49 -30.11
CA ASP A 281 22.25 -0.68 -31.30
C ASP A 281 21.28 0.51 -31.06
N GLU A 282 21.41 1.17 -29.87
CA GLU A 282 20.58 2.26 -29.39
C GLU A 282 19.11 1.90 -29.09
N GLU A 283 18.71 0.65 -29.28
CA GLU A 283 17.36 0.14 -29.00
C GLU A 283 17.30 -0.59 -27.66
N LEU A 284 16.17 -0.43 -26.96
CA LEU A 284 15.85 -1.22 -25.76
C LEU A 284 15.49 -2.64 -26.21
N ARG A 285 16.24 -3.62 -25.74
CA ARG A 285 16.00 -5.06 -25.97
C ARG A 285 15.80 -5.80 -24.64
N SER A 286 15.18 -6.94 -24.71
CA SER A 286 15.02 -7.84 -23.57
C SER A 286 15.38 -9.26 -23.94
N GLU A 287 15.98 -9.98 -23.00
CA GLU A 287 16.21 -11.43 -23.10
C GLU A 287 15.46 -12.14 -21.96
N GLU A 288 14.86 -13.27 -22.23
CA GLU A 288 14.27 -14.14 -21.23
C GLU A 288 15.40 -14.87 -20.48
N VAL A 289 15.42 -14.76 -19.15
CA VAL A 289 16.44 -15.39 -18.30
C VAL A 289 15.91 -16.59 -17.54
N GLY A 290 14.61 -16.65 -17.35
CA GLY A 290 13.93 -17.77 -16.72
C GLY A 290 12.43 -17.70 -16.88
N SER A 291 11.79 -18.87 -16.81
CA SER A 291 10.34 -18.99 -16.90
C SER A 291 9.77 -19.96 -15.88
N PHE A 292 8.51 -19.76 -15.52
CA PHE A 292 7.72 -20.67 -14.69
C PHE A 292 6.35 -20.87 -15.33
N ARG A 293 6.04 -22.11 -15.73
CA ARG A 293 4.75 -22.47 -16.32
C ARG A 293 3.90 -23.22 -15.31
N GLN A 294 2.73 -22.69 -14.99
CA GLN A 294 1.74 -23.30 -14.08
C GLN A 294 0.38 -22.66 -14.33
N TYR A 295 -0.70 -23.26 -13.83
CA TYR A 295 -2.01 -22.61 -13.82
C TYR A 295 -1.96 -21.34 -12.99
N PRO A 296 -2.47 -20.19 -13.51
CA PRO A 296 -2.36 -18.89 -12.84
C PRO A 296 -3.40 -18.73 -11.72
N VAL A 297 -3.43 -19.71 -10.81
CA VAL A 297 -4.37 -19.74 -9.70
C VAL A 297 -3.70 -20.18 -8.40
N ARG A 298 -4.29 -19.79 -7.29
CA ARG A 298 -4.02 -20.35 -5.96
C ARG A 298 -5.33 -20.60 -5.22
N LEU A 299 -5.30 -21.44 -4.18
CA LEU A 299 -6.42 -21.52 -3.23
C LEU A 299 -6.67 -20.16 -2.60
N ALA A 300 -7.93 -19.78 -2.46
CA ALA A 300 -8.37 -18.51 -1.97
C ALA A 300 -9.58 -18.58 -1.04
N PHE A 301 -9.66 -19.58 -0.18
CA PHE A 301 -10.55 -19.51 0.99
C PHE A 301 -10.02 -18.49 1.99
N ALA A 302 -8.68 -18.38 2.11
CA ALA A 302 -8.01 -17.38 2.91
C ALA A 302 -6.73 -16.89 2.23
N VAL A 303 -6.40 -15.60 2.44
CA VAL A 303 -5.12 -14.99 2.09
C VAL A 303 -4.68 -14.05 3.22
N THR A 304 -3.39 -13.75 3.29
CA THR A 304 -2.93 -12.75 4.24
C THR A 304 -3.34 -11.34 3.81
N ILE A 305 -3.53 -10.44 4.79
CA ILE A 305 -3.78 -9.02 4.57
C ILE A 305 -2.69 -8.43 3.67
N HIS A 306 -1.43 -8.84 3.83
CA HIS A 306 -0.33 -8.40 2.95
C HIS A 306 -0.54 -8.79 1.48
N LYS A 307 -0.94 -10.03 1.22
CA LYS A 307 -1.20 -10.52 -0.16
C LYS A 307 -2.49 -9.95 -0.77
N SER A 308 -3.37 -9.38 0.05
CA SER A 308 -4.58 -8.68 -0.41
C SER A 308 -4.35 -7.20 -0.75
N GLN A 309 -3.17 -6.64 -0.44
CA GLN A 309 -2.85 -5.25 -0.74
C GLN A 309 -2.95 -4.99 -2.25
N GLY A 310 -3.44 -3.82 -2.63
CA GLY A 310 -3.72 -3.46 -4.02
C GLY A 310 -5.00 -4.09 -4.62
N LYS A 311 -5.62 -5.09 -3.96
CA LYS A 311 -6.81 -5.80 -4.47
C LYS A 311 -8.10 -5.26 -3.84
N THR A 312 -9.23 -5.57 -4.47
CA THR A 312 -10.58 -5.16 -4.03
C THR A 312 -11.50 -6.37 -4.10
N PHE A 313 -12.37 -6.53 -3.09
CA PHE A 313 -13.30 -7.65 -2.98
C PHE A 313 -14.69 -7.14 -2.59
N GLU A 314 -15.74 -7.83 -3.02
CA GLU A 314 -17.11 -7.52 -2.60
C GLU A 314 -17.38 -8.00 -1.17
N ASN A 315 -16.91 -9.21 -0.83
CA ASN A 315 -17.15 -9.81 0.47
C ASN A 315 -15.85 -10.33 1.08
N VAL A 316 -15.60 -9.96 2.33
CA VAL A 316 -14.44 -10.41 3.10
C VAL A 316 -14.82 -10.88 4.49
N VAL A 317 -14.16 -11.91 4.98
CA VAL A 317 -14.18 -12.31 6.38
C VAL A 317 -12.84 -11.92 7.00
N ILE A 318 -12.85 -11.04 7.99
CA ILE A 318 -11.62 -10.61 8.66
C ILE A 318 -11.40 -11.45 9.90
N ASP A 319 -10.37 -12.30 9.85
CA ASP A 319 -9.89 -13.09 10.97
C ASP A 319 -8.44 -12.72 11.30
N VAL A 320 -8.27 -11.87 12.28
CA VAL A 320 -6.93 -11.44 12.73
C VAL A 320 -6.33 -12.38 13.79
N GLY A 321 -6.97 -13.50 14.08
CA GLY A 321 -6.49 -14.48 15.04
C GLY A 321 -6.28 -13.88 16.43
N ARG A 322 -4.99 -13.70 16.84
CA ARG A 322 -4.62 -13.09 18.13
C ARG A 322 -4.59 -11.55 18.10
N GLY A 323 -4.84 -10.93 16.96
CA GLY A 323 -4.82 -9.48 16.77
C GLY A 323 -3.93 -9.03 15.61
N THR A 324 -3.84 -7.71 15.42
CA THR A 324 -2.92 -7.08 14.47
C THR A 324 -1.55 -6.89 15.11
N PHE A 325 -0.48 -6.97 14.33
CA PHE A 325 0.90 -6.80 14.80
C PHE A 325 1.67 -5.69 14.06
N ALA A 326 1.09 -5.13 13.01
CA ALA A 326 1.71 -4.10 12.19
C ALA A 326 0.83 -2.86 12.07
N HIS A 327 1.47 -1.70 11.95
CA HIS A 327 0.84 -0.44 11.54
C HIS A 327 0.04 -0.63 10.25
N GLY A 328 -1.15 -0.01 10.18
CA GLY A 328 -1.99 -0.02 8.99
C GLY A 328 -2.67 -1.36 8.67
N GLN A 329 -2.35 -2.44 9.34
CA GLN A 329 -2.86 -3.77 9.00
C GLN A 329 -4.40 -3.84 9.05
N MET A 330 -5.03 -3.26 10.08
CA MET A 330 -6.48 -3.21 10.18
C MET A 330 -7.09 -2.31 9.10
N TYR A 331 -6.48 -1.15 8.84
CA TYR A 331 -6.92 -0.27 7.77
C TYR A 331 -6.87 -0.96 6.41
N VAL A 332 -5.77 -1.66 6.10
CA VAL A 332 -5.67 -2.44 4.86
C VAL A 332 -6.75 -3.50 4.78
N ALA A 333 -6.98 -4.29 5.85
CA ALA A 333 -7.99 -5.36 5.85
C ALA A 333 -9.38 -4.81 5.55
N LEU A 334 -9.82 -3.78 6.29
CA LEU A 334 -11.15 -3.18 6.13
C LEU A 334 -11.32 -2.49 4.77
N SER A 335 -10.28 -1.81 4.29
CA SER A 335 -10.30 -1.09 3.00
C SER A 335 -10.26 -2.00 1.76
N ARG A 336 -10.12 -3.33 1.94
CA ARG A 336 -10.21 -4.27 0.81
C ARG A 336 -11.64 -4.43 0.31
N CYS A 337 -12.64 -4.18 1.17
CA CYS A 337 -14.04 -4.28 0.79
C CYS A 337 -14.57 -2.98 0.18
N THR A 338 -15.54 -3.11 -0.71
CA THR A 338 -16.18 -1.95 -1.36
C THR A 338 -17.24 -1.31 -0.48
N THR A 339 -17.87 -2.09 0.41
CA THR A 339 -18.95 -1.65 1.31
C THR A 339 -18.75 -2.20 2.72
N LEU A 340 -19.36 -1.56 3.71
CA LEU A 340 -19.38 -2.08 5.08
C LEU A 340 -20.15 -3.41 5.18
N ASP A 341 -21.22 -3.55 4.40
CA ASP A 341 -22.05 -4.75 4.39
C ASP A 341 -21.33 -6.01 3.89
N GLY A 342 -20.35 -5.85 3.01
CA GLY A 342 -19.51 -6.95 2.55
C GLY A 342 -18.49 -7.44 3.58
N ILE A 343 -18.38 -6.79 4.75
CA ILE A 343 -17.44 -7.18 5.79
C ILE A 343 -18.09 -8.09 6.82
N VAL A 344 -17.41 -9.17 7.19
CA VAL A 344 -17.68 -9.98 8.36
C VAL A 344 -16.45 -10.00 9.27
N LEU A 345 -16.62 -9.68 10.54
CA LEU A 345 -15.57 -9.75 11.54
C LEU A 345 -15.73 -11.04 12.35
N LYS A 346 -14.70 -11.87 12.44
CA LYS A 346 -14.70 -13.06 13.31
C LYS A 346 -14.58 -12.72 14.80
N LYS A 347 -14.11 -11.52 15.12
CA LYS A 347 -14.01 -10.98 16.48
C LYS A 347 -14.32 -9.49 16.49
N PRO A 348 -14.87 -8.95 17.57
CA PRO A 348 -15.07 -7.52 17.69
C PRO A 348 -13.79 -6.72 17.50
N LEU A 349 -13.87 -5.66 16.72
CA LEU A 349 -12.80 -4.68 16.56
C LEU A 349 -12.64 -3.87 17.85
N GLN A 350 -11.40 -3.68 18.27
CA GLN A 350 -11.03 -2.89 19.45
C GLN A 350 -10.01 -1.81 19.07
N LYS A 351 -9.95 -0.72 19.82
CA LYS A 351 -8.94 0.35 19.63
C LYS A 351 -7.49 -0.17 19.65
N SER A 352 -7.24 -1.24 20.42
CA SER A 352 -5.94 -1.92 20.48
C SER A 352 -5.55 -2.62 19.17
N HIS A 353 -6.51 -2.96 18.31
CA HIS A 353 -6.24 -3.55 16.99
C HIS A 353 -5.86 -2.50 15.95
N ILE A 354 -6.00 -1.21 16.25
CA ILE A 354 -5.70 -0.12 15.33
C ILE A 354 -4.32 0.44 15.69
N LEU A 355 -3.29 -0.19 15.15
CA LEU A 355 -1.91 0.22 15.38
C LEU A 355 -1.53 1.36 14.44
N MET A 356 -0.87 2.37 14.98
CA MET A 356 -0.37 3.51 14.24
C MET A 356 1.10 3.77 14.58
N ASP A 357 1.89 4.04 13.55
CA ASP A 357 3.27 4.47 13.71
C ASP A 357 3.36 6.01 13.62
N TRP A 358 3.61 6.64 14.75
CA TRP A 358 3.71 8.10 14.86
C TRP A 358 4.84 8.71 14.02
N ARG A 359 5.84 7.91 13.62
CA ARG A 359 6.90 8.34 12.72
C ARG A 359 6.36 8.63 11.33
N VAL A 360 5.40 7.83 10.86
CA VAL A 360 4.66 8.07 9.61
C VAL A 360 3.84 9.35 9.70
N VAL A 361 3.06 9.51 10.76
CA VAL A 361 2.25 10.73 10.98
C VAL A 361 3.15 11.96 10.98
N LYS A 362 4.26 11.94 11.73
CA LYS A 362 5.22 13.05 11.78
C LYS A 362 5.82 13.37 10.41
N PHE A 363 6.19 12.34 9.65
CA PHE A 363 6.74 12.53 8.30
C PHE A 363 5.73 13.21 7.38
N LEU A 364 4.51 12.67 7.29
CA LEU A 364 3.45 13.22 6.43
C LEU A 364 3.04 14.63 6.83
N THR A 365 2.85 14.89 8.12
CA THR A 365 2.50 16.24 8.60
C THR A 365 3.61 17.24 8.29
N ASN A 366 4.89 16.86 8.41
CA ASN A 366 6.01 17.73 8.04
C ASN A 366 6.02 18.05 6.53
N LEU A 367 5.71 17.07 5.67
CA LEU A 367 5.59 17.32 4.22
C LEU A 367 4.44 18.29 3.91
N GLN A 368 3.28 18.14 4.57
CA GLN A 368 2.15 19.05 4.39
C GLN A 368 2.48 20.47 4.86
N TYR A 369 3.17 20.62 6.00
CA TYR A 369 3.62 21.94 6.46
C TYR A 369 4.63 22.56 5.51
N ALA A 370 5.61 21.78 5.02
CA ALA A 370 6.60 22.28 4.06
C ALA A 370 5.92 22.73 2.75
N ARG A 371 4.94 21.96 2.25
CA ARG A 371 4.14 22.34 1.09
C ARG A 371 3.36 23.63 1.33
N ALA A 372 2.63 23.70 2.47
CA ALA A 372 1.85 24.88 2.82
C ALA A 372 2.73 26.14 2.96
N ALA A 373 3.93 26.01 3.53
CA ALA A 373 4.88 27.11 3.67
C ALA A 373 5.42 27.63 2.31
N LYS A 374 5.54 26.75 1.29
CA LYS A 374 5.90 27.17 -0.07
C LYS A 374 4.78 27.99 -0.75
N THR A 375 3.52 27.72 -0.39
CA THR A 375 2.34 28.42 -0.98
C THR A 375 1.97 29.68 -0.22
N LEU A 376 2.00 29.64 1.10
CA LEU A 376 1.64 30.73 1.98
C LEU A 376 2.64 30.79 3.15
N SER A 377 3.54 31.77 3.10
CA SER A 377 4.58 31.93 4.11
C SER A 377 3.98 32.23 5.51
N ARG A 378 4.78 32.07 6.56
CA ARG A 378 4.34 32.39 7.92
C ARG A 378 3.99 33.87 8.05
N GLU A 379 4.77 34.71 7.43
CA GLU A 379 4.58 36.18 7.39
C GLU A 379 3.27 36.54 6.67
N ASP A 380 2.99 35.89 5.53
CA ASP A 380 1.74 36.10 4.81
C ASP A 380 0.52 35.64 5.61
N LYS A 381 0.63 34.50 6.33
CA LYS A 381 -0.45 34.04 7.24
C LYS A 381 -0.75 35.08 8.32
N ILE A 382 0.30 35.65 8.95
CA ILE A 382 0.14 36.69 9.98
C ILE A 382 -0.57 37.88 9.38
N LYS A 383 -0.10 38.40 8.24
CA LYS A 383 -0.68 39.55 7.55
C LYS A 383 -2.13 39.32 7.21
N TRP A 384 -2.48 38.17 6.63
CA TRP A 384 -3.90 37.80 6.35
C TRP A 384 -4.77 37.79 7.59
N ILE A 385 -4.28 37.27 8.72
CA ILE A 385 -5.02 37.20 9.97
C ILE A 385 -5.16 38.58 10.58
N GLU A 386 -4.11 39.41 10.56
CA GLU A 386 -4.15 40.81 11.07
C GLU A 386 -5.11 41.68 10.27
N GLU A 387 -5.12 41.57 8.95
CA GLU A 387 -6.10 42.26 8.07
C GLU A 387 -7.54 41.81 8.41
N ALA A 388 -7.77 40.51 8.58
CA ALA A 388 -9.09 39.99 8.95
C ALA A 388 -9.55 40.45 10.34
N ILE A 389 -8.62 40.59 11.31
CA ILE A 389 -8.92 41.16 12.64
C ILE A 389 -9.33 42.63 12.51
N ALA A 390 -8.53 43.41 11.76
CA ALA A 390 -8.82 44.86 11.57
C ALA A 390 -10.16 45.11 10.88
N GLU A 391 -10.48 44.28 9.88
CA GLU A 391 -11.73 44.39 9.12
C GLU A 391 -12.92 43.66 9.76
N LYS A 392 -12.71 42.95 10.89
CA LYS A 392 -13.70 42.12 11.58
C LYS A 392 -14.33 41.07 10.65
N LYS A 393 -13.56 40.54 9.72
CA LYS A 393 -13.99 39.52 8.75
C LYS A 393 -13.81 38.13 9.26
N ASP A 394 -14.74 37.24 8.89
CA ASP A 394 -14.60 35.81 9.08
C ASP A 394 -13.69 35.21 7.99
N ILE A 395 -12.85 34.27 8.36
CA ILE A 395 -11.91 33.58 7.46
C ILE A 395 -12.12 32.08 7.53
N GLU A 396 -11.92 31.40 6.40
CA GLU A 396 -11.85 29.96 6.36
C GLU A 396 -10.39 29.52 6.53
N ILE A 397 -10.12 28.59 7.44
CA ILE A 397 -8.82 27.98 7.64
C ILE A 397 -8.88 26.49 7.40
N LEU A 398 -7.89 25.93 6.68
CA LEU A 398 -7.62 24.50 6.64
C LEU A 398 -6.58 24.19 7.71
N TYR A 399 -7.02 23.54 8.79
CA TYR A 399 -6.19 23.25 9.97
C TYR A 399 -5.80 21.77 10.03
N LEU A 400 -4.50 21.47 10.20
CA LEU A 400 -3.99 20.13 10.35
C LEU A 400 -3.85 19.76 11.82
N LYS A 401 -4.65 18.79 12.27
CA LYS A 401 -4.57 18.25 13.63
C LYS A 401 -3.36 17.29 13.79
N SER A 402 -3.03 16.98 15.04
CA SER A 402 -1.88 16.16 15.38
C SER A 402 -1.92 14.71 14.84
N GLN A 403 -3.08 14.23 14.43
CA GLN A 403 -3.30 12.89 13.88
C GLN A 403 -3.42 12.88 12.36
N ASP A 404 -2.83 13.86 11.68
CA ASP A 404 -2.93 14.05 10.23
C ASP A 404 -4.39 14.17 9.73
N GLU A 405 -5.24 14.76 10.60
CA GLU A 405 -6.63 15.03 10.26
C GLU A 405 -6.78 16.47 9.83
N LYS A 406 -7.17 16.71 8.58
CA LYS A 406 -7.50 18.03 8.05
C LYS A 406 -8.88 18.44 8.51
N SER A 407 -9.03 19.68 8.91
CA SER A 407 -10.31 20.27 9.35
C SER A 407 -10.47 21.66 8.79
N ARG A 408 -11.47 21.86 7.92
CA ARG A 408 -11.89 23.20 7.51
C ARG A 408 -12.72 23.83 8.61
N ARG A 409 -12.45 25.10 8.88
CA ARG A 409 -13.11 25.87 9.92
C ARG A 409 -13.33 27.30 9.44
N THR A 410 -14.54 27.80 9.63
CA THR A 410 -14.81 29.24 9.56
C THR A 410 -14.59 29.81 10.94
N VAL A 411 -13.71 30.81 11.02
CA VAL A 411 -13.32 31.41 12.30
C VAL A 411 -13.35 32.93 12.19
N ARG A 412 -13.77 33.58 13.29
CA ARG A 412 -13.62 35.02 13.47
C ARG A 412 -12.35 35.27 14.27
N PRO A 413 -11.27 35.75 13.65
CA PRO A 413 -10.03 36.02 14.33
C PRO A 413 -10.16 37.15 15.33
N LEU A 414 -9.54 37.00 16.51
CA LEU A 414 -9.54 37.98 17.58
C LEU A 414 -8.17 38.54 17.88
N PHE A 415 -7.17 37.66 17.89
CA PHE A 415 -5.78 37.99 18.22
C PHE A 415 -4.83 37.00 17.57
N VAL A 416 -3.68 37.47 17.09
CA VAL A 416 -2.59 36.65 16.64
C VAL A 416 -1.29 37.09 17.33
N GLY A 417 -0.53 36.12 17.90
CA GLY A 417 0.69 36.48 18.62
C GLY A 417 1.38 35.29 19.27
N LYS A 418 2.47 35.58 19.98
CA LYS A 418 3.21 34.57 20.72
C LYS A 418 2.37 34.07 21.91
N MET A 419 2.23 32.77 21.98
CA MET A 419 1.54 32.04 23.07
C MET A 419 2.42 30.92 23.58
N GLU A 420 2.06 30.34 24.70
CA GLU A 420 2.80 29.24 25.32
C GLU A 420 1.85 28.05 25.62
N TYR A 421 2.31 26.85 25.37
CA TYR A 421 1.62 25.63 25.77
C TYR A 421 2.61 24.63 26.35
N LYS A 422 2.42 24.25 27.61
CA LYS A 422 3.29 23.33 28.37
C LYS A 422 4.78 23.73 28.33
N GLY A 423 5.08 25.05 28.45
CA GLY A 423 6.44 25.56 28.41
C GLY A 423 7.05 25.76 27.00
N TYR A 424 6.30 25.44 25.95
CA TYR A 424 6.76 25.61 24.58
C TYR A 424 6.10 26.81 23.91
N PRO A 425 6.89 27.81 23.47
CA PRO A 425 6.35 28.97 22.76
C PRO A 425 5.93 28.60 21.34
N TYR A 426 4.83 29.18 20.87
CA TYR A 426 4.32 29.02 19.50
C TYR A 426 3.58 30.30 19.06
N LEU A 427 3.34 30.43 17.77
CA LEU A 427 2.49 31.49 17.23
C LEU A 427 1.03 31.01 17.24
N GLY A 428 0.18 31.65 18.04
CA GLY A 428 -1.21 31.30 18.21
C GLY A 428 -2.16 32.31 17.55
N LEU A 429 -3.25 31.79 16.98
CA LEU A 429 -4.43 32.53 16.55
C LEU A 429 -5.56 32.23 17.54
N GLU A 430 -5.99 33.23 18.27
CA GLU A 430 -7.21 33.19 19.06
C GLU A 430 -8.39 33.63 18.20
N ALA A 431 -9.42 32.80 18.11
CA ALA A 431 -10.56 33.03 17.24
C ALA A 431 -11.84 32.38 17.78
N ILE A 432 -13.01 32.89 17.37
CA ILE A 432 -14.30 32.25 17.59
C ILE A 432 -14.54 31.27 16.43
N CYS A 433 -14.63 29.99 16.73
CA CYS A 433 -15.01 28.96 15.74
C CYS A 433 -16.54 29.04 15.53
N LEU A 434 -16.98 29.35 14.30
CA LEU A 434 -18.40 29.59 14.04
C LEU A 434 -19.24 28.31 14.08
N GLU A 435 -18.67 27.16 13.65
CA GLU A 435 -19.36 25.86 13.70
C GLU A 435 -19.61 25.42 15.16
N ARG A 436 -18.67 25.69 16.07
CA ARG A 436 -18.79 25.28 17.49
C ARG A 436 -19.29 26.37 18.41
N ARG A 437 -19.35 27.60 17.92
CA ARG A 437 -19.76 28.82 18.68
C ARG A 437 -18.96 29.01 19.97
N GLU A 438 -17.69 28.68 19.94
CA GLU A 438 -16.78 28.77 21.10
C GLU A 438 -15.44 29.40 20.72
N LYS A 439 -14.80 30.02 21.70
CA LYS A 439 -13.45 30.58 21.55
C LYS A 439 -12.42 29.45 21.52
N ARG A 440 -11.51 29.47 20.55
CA ARG A 440 -10.47 28.50 20.34
C ARG A 440 -9.16 29.15 19.99
N ILE A 441 -8.07 28.42 20.29
CA ILE A 441 -6.72 28.80 19.91
C ILE A 441 -6.21 27.81 18.85
N PHE A 442 -5.70 28.35 17.76
CA PHE A 442 -5.10 27.60 16.67
C PHE A 442 -3.62 27.93 16.58
N ASN A 443 -2.75 26.94 16.42
CA ASN A 443 -1.35 27.17 16.08
C ASN A 443 -1.24 27.58 14.61
N VAL A 444 -0.73 28.79 14.34
CA VAL A 444 -0.64 29.33 12.97
C VAL A 444 0.23 28.46 12.05
N ASP A 445 1.27 27.84 12.58
CA ASP A 445 2.13 26.94 11.80
C ASP A 445 1.41 25.67 11.33
N LYS A 446 0.28 25.32 11.98
CA LYS A 446 -0.58 24.17 11.62
C LYS A 446 -1.71 24.54 10.66
N ILE A 447 -1.85 25.80 10.28
CA ILE A 447 -2.78 26.24 9.26
C ILE A 447 -2.14 25.98 7.89
N LEU A 448 -2.77 25.16 7.07
CA LEU A 448 -2.31 24.84 5.72
C LEU A 448 -2.74 25.88 4.69
N GLU A 449 -3.97 26.36 4.81
CA GLU A 449 -4.60 27.33 3.89
C GLU A 449 -5.39 28.37 4.68
N ILE A 450 -5.43 29.59 4.17
CA ILE A 450 -6.32 30.67 4.63
C ILE A 450 -7.02 31.21 3.41
N GLY A 451 -8.34 31.36 3.49
CA GLY A 451 -9.17 31.95 2.45
C GLY A 451 -10.27 32.82 3.00
N ALA A 452 -10.87 33.65 2.13
CA ALA A 452 -12.12 34.32 2.44
C ALA A 452 -13.25 33.27 2.54
N GLU A 453 -14.21 33.50 3.40
CA GLU A 453 -15.41 32.68 3.48
C GLU A 453 -16.06 32.58 2.09
N LYS A 454 -16.20 31.37 1.57
CA LYS A 454 -17.00 31.13 0.37
C LYS A 454 -18.47 31.25 0.78
N ARG A 455 -19.09 32.38 0.38
CA ARG A 455 -20.53 32.61 0.51
C ARG A 455 -21.33 31.61 -0.30
#